data_e17e1b3cbf8ac548d37a69c3791de8ea
#
_entry.id   e17e1b3cbf8ac548d37a69c3791de8ea
#
_cell.length_a   1.000
_cell.length_b   1.000
_cell.length_c   1.000
_cell.angle_alpha   90.00
_cell.angle_beta   90.00
_cell.angle_gamma   90.00
#
_symmetry.space_group_name_H-M   'P 1'
#
loop_
_entity.id
_entity.type
_entity.pdbx_description
1 polymer ?
#
loop_
_entity_poly.entity_id
_entity_poly.type
_entity_poly.pdbx_seq_one_letter_code
_entity_poly.pdbx_strand_id
1 'polypeptide(L)'
;MYFPKKLTVGVLAGMVISSGSLLHANGSANDNANENGIENSSKNAKEDVPENVIVMVGDGMGMGQMEIASLLEHGKKGELFMESLEHTGMTSTYSADNNVTDSAAAGTAIATGTKTNNGSIGVDEDGNEVDSILDQYQDDGKKVGVISNNTVTDATPASFTASVADRGSEEDIAEQQYEEKYDVLLGGGGEFFGADEDESEDRLVDEFQESGYEYATTEEELEEAGTPDRLLGLFNDSYMNYKTDKDDVDSEEPSLQSMTETGLDVLSQDDDGFFMMVEGARIDHAAHAADATGVWQEMIEFDQTVEQVVTWAEDRDDTLVVVLSDHETLGMSATETMDVDGLKDIEVSPEYMAQQLETREDSDEYTDESIQQVFSEYADIDITNEELEAFRANIEDDAGEVYPEYQVGWEIGSIIADHYSVGALDTEIRAESDTGGHTGEMVPVFAAGAGSDHFSGYMDNTDIKGLIEEASSEQTNPGKENGRGHGNN
;
A
#
# COMPACT_ATOMS: atom_id res chain seq x y z
N MET A 1 -22.93 26.12 -34.29
CA MET A 1 -24.18 25.56 -34.83
C MET A 1 -23.82 24.62 -35.98
N TYR A 2 -23.39 23.39 -35.69
CA TYR A 2 -23.30 22.30 -36.66
C TYR A 2 -23.46 20.97 -35.92
N PHE A 3 -24.53 20.23 -36.23
CA PHE A 3 -24.79 18.91 -35.69
C PHE A 3 -24.17 17.82 -36.57
N PRO A 4 -23.57 16.76 -36.00
CA PRO A 4 -23.12 15.63 -36.78
C PRO A 4 -24.23 14.62 -37.05
N LYS A 5 -24.13 13.99 -38.21
CA LYS A 5 -25.05 13.01 -38.80
C LYS A 5 -25.03 11.69 -38.01
N LYS A 6 -26.22 11.18 -37.71
CA LYS A 6 -26.43 9.80 -37.23
C LYS A 6 -26.04 8.81 -38.34
N LEU A 7 -25.20 7.85 -38.00
CA LEU A 7 -24.94 6.65 -38.79
C LEU A 7 -25.75 5.50 -38.21
N THR A 8 -26.66 4.96 -39.00
CA THR A 8 -27.47 3.79 -38.66
C THR A 8 -26.72 2.55 -39.16
N VAL A 9 -26.30 1.66 -38.26
CA VAL A 9 -25.71 0.36 -38.61
C VAL A 9 -26.77 -0.71 -38.38
N GLY A 10 -27.11 -1.43 -39.45
CA GLY A 10 -28.05 -2.51 -39.43
C GLY A 10 -27.47 -3.80 -38.86
N VAL A 11 -28.26 -4.45 -38.05
CA VAL A 11 -28.01 -5.80 -37.49
C VAL A 11 -28.28 -6.84 -38.57
N LEU A 12 -27.26 -7.64 -38.91
CA LEU A 12 -27.45 -8.91 -39.63
C LEU A 12 -27.17 -10.07 -38.65
N ALA A 13 -28.24 -10.75 -38.29
CA ALA A 13 -28.18 -12.01 -37.59
C ALA A 13 -27.80 -13.14 -38.53
N GLY A 14 -26.70 -13.81 -38.31
CA GLY A 14 -26.29 -15.05 -38.98
C GLY A 14 -26.20 -16.21 -37.99
N MET A 15 -27.25 -17.06 -37.98
CA MET A 15 -27.23 -18.37 -37.32
C MET A 15 -26.35 -19.34 -38.14
N VAL A 16 -25.34 -19.91 -37.53
CA VAL A 16 -24.71 -21.13 -38.06
C VAL A 16 -24.79 -22.21 -37.00
N ILE A 17 -25.64 -23.19 -37.30
CA ILE A 17 -25.71 -24.49 -36.59
C ILE A 17 -24.71 -25.42 -37.27
N SER A 18 -23.76 -25.93 -36.53
CA SER A 18 -22.94 -27.08 -36.98
C SER A 18 -22.95 -28.15 -35.92
N SER A 19 -23.60 -29.23 -36.29
CA SER A 19 -23.59 -30.53 -35.61
C SER A 19 -22.28 -31.25 -35.89
N GLY A 20 -21.55 -31.67 -34.87
CA GLY A 20 -20.33 -32.49 -34.98
C GLY A 20 -20.34 -33.65 -34.00
N SER A 21 -20.24 -34.80 -34.55
CA SER A 21 -20.46 -36.17 -34.13
C SER A 21 -19.61 -36.65 -32.96
N LEU A 22 -20.24 -37.45 -32.07
CA LEU A 22 -19.61 -38.35 -31.12
C LEU A 22 -18.82 -39.47 -31.86
N LEU A 23 -17.57 -39.60 -31.56
CA LEU A 23 -16.79 -40.83 -31.85
C LEU A 23 -16.58 -41.59 -30.53
N HIS A 24 -17.23 -42.71 -30.44
CA HIS A 24 -16.92 -43.77 -29.46
C HIS A 24 -15.68 -44.52 -29.93
N ALA A 25 -14.68 -44.61 -29.06
CA ALA A 25 -13.60 -45.57 -29.18
C ALA A 25 -13.70 -46.57 -28.02
N ASN A 26 -14.12 -47.80 -28.32
CA ASN A 26 -14.01 -48.97 -27.48
C ASN A 26 -12.54 -49.44 -27.51
N GLY A 27 -11.90 -49.52 -26.37
CA GLY A 27 -10.58 -50.15 -26.15
C GLY A 27 -10.64 -51.06 -24.94
N SER A 28 -10.40 -52.30 -25.20
CA SER A 28 -10.52 -53.52 -24.39
C SER A 28 -9.73 -53.49 -23.09
N ALA A 29 -10.33 -54.09 -22.07
CA ALA A 29 -9.74 -54.39 -20.77
C ALA A 29 -8.48 -55.24 -20.86
N ASN A 30 -7.52 -54.97 -20.02
CA ASN A 30 -6.55 -55.93 -19.55
C ASN A 30 -6.36 -55.77 -18.04
N ASP A 31 -6.94 -56.73 -17.31
CA ASP A 31 -6.75 -56.90 -15.88
C ASP A 31 -5.30 -57.26 -15.58
N ASN A 32 -4.61 -56.46 -14.78
CA ASN A 32 -3.62 -56.94 -13.85
C ASN A 32 -3.63 -56.06 -12.60
N ALA A 33 -4.20 -56.63 -11.57
CA ALA A 33 -4.15 -56.08 -10.22
C ALA A 33 -2.70 -55.92 -9.77
N ASN A 34 -2.35 -54.72 -9.31
CA ASN A 34 -1.35 -54.51 -8.31
C ASN A 34 -1.93 -53.59 -7.26
N GLU A 35 -2.48 -54.22 -6.23
CA GLU A 35 -2.83 -53.58 -4.96
C GLU A 35 -1.54 -53.14 -4.28
N ASN A 36 -1.06 -51.93 -4.58
CA ASN A 36 -0.25 -51.20 -3.66
C ASN A 36 -1.14 -50.09 -3.10
N GLY A 37 -1.49 -50.27 -1.83
CA GLY A 37 -2.25 -49.35 -1.06
C GLY A 37 -1.62 -47.94 -1.15
N ILE A 38 -2.39 -47.04 -1.71
CA ILE A 38 -2.28 -45.64 -1.34
C ILE A 38 -2.76 -45.62 0.12
N GLU A 39 -1.81 -45.69 1.05
CA GLU A 39 -2.05 -45.21 2.40
C GLU A 39 -2.50 -43.76 2.22
N ASN A 40 -3.81 -43.53 2.28
CA ASN A 40 -4.35 -42.27 2.72
C ASN A 40 -3.78 -42.02 4.12
N SER A 41 -2.62 -41.43 4.21
CA SER A 41 -2.28 -40.61 5.34
C SER A 41 -3.21 -39.40 5.24
N SER A 42 -4.45 -39.57 5.73
CA SER A 42 -5.10 -38.48 6.41
C SER A 42 -4.18 -38.14 7.61
N LYS A 43 -3.12 -37.40 7.37
CA LYS A 43 -2.64 -36.47 8.39
C LYS A 43 -3.92 -35.77 8.83
N ASN A 44 -4.28 -35.86 10.10
CA ASN A 44 -5.13 -34.87 10.70
C ASN A 44 -4.36 -33.55 10.43
N ALA A 45 -4.73 -32.84 9.42
CA ALA A 45 -4.35 -31.45 9.29
C ALA A 45 -4.93 -30.81 10.54
N LYS A 46 -4.10 -30.50 11.53
CA LYS A 46 -4.33 -29.32 12.34
C LYS A 46 -4.56 -28.26 11.27
N GLU A 47 -5.72 -27.67 11.22
CA GLU A 47 -5.86 -26.42 10.49
C GLU A 47 -4.77 -25.53 11.08
N ASP A 48 -3.80 -25.14 10.24
CA ASP A 48 -2.63 -24.39 10.68
C ASP A 48 -3.12 -23.01 11.05
N VAL A 49 -3.18 -22.71 12.35
CA VAL A 49 -3.62 -21.43 12.93
C VAL A 49 -2.41 -20.52 12.92
N PRO A 50 -2.49 -19.32 12.32
CA PRO A 50 -1.36 -18.43 12.28
C PRO A 50 -1.02 -17.91 13.70
N GLU A 51 0.24 -18.05 14.09
CA GLU A 51 0.85 -17.42 15.25
C GLU A 51 1.44 -16.05 14.86
N ASN A 52 1.88 -15.93 13.60
CA ASN A 52 2.40 -14.71 13.00
C ASN A 52 1.42 -14.18 11.96
N VAL A 53 1.18 -12.87 11.99
CA VAL A 53 0.36 -12.18 10.99
C VAL A 53 1.13 -10.99 10.43
N ILE A 54 1.18 -10.92 9.10
CA ILE A 54 1.81 -9.82 8.39
C ILE A 54 0.76 -9.19 7.46
N VAL A 55 0.44 -7.93 7.71
CA VAL A 55 -0.48 -7.14 6.88
C VAL A 55 0.36 -6.16 6.06
N MET A 56 0.29 -6.24 4.75
CA MET A 56 1.02 -5.38 3.83
C MET A 56 0.03 -4.48 3.10
N VAL A 57 0.18 -3.17 3.25
CA VAL A 57 -0.70 -2.15 2.67
C VAL A 57 0.03 -1.39 1.58
N GLY A 58 -0.44 -1.50 0.34
CA GLY A 58 -0.05 -0.59 -0.72
C GLY A 58 -1.01 0.59 -0.74
N ASP A 59 -0.59 1.73 -0.20
CA ASP A 59 -1.43 2.93 -0.14
C ASP A 59 -1.74 3.43 -1.55
N GLY A 60 -3.01 3.70 -1.83
CA GLY A 60 -3.45 4.14 -3.15
C GLY A 60 -3.32 3.09 -4.28
N MET A 61 -3.04 1.83 -3.91
CA MET A 61 -2.79 0.73 -4.85
C MET A 61 -4.09 0.20 -5.48
N GLY A 62 -4.64 0.90 -6.46
CA GLY A 62 -5.74 0.41 -7.27
C GLY A 62 -5.28 -0.53 -8.39
N MET A 63 -6.26 -1.13 -9.08
CA MET A 63 -5.99 -2.00 -10.23
C MET A 63 -5.27 -1.28 -11.36
N GLY A 64 -5.47 0.02 -11.52
CA GLY A 64 -4.81 0.82 -12.54
C GLY A 64 -3.33 1.00 -12.29
N GLN A 65 -2.95 1.29 -11.04
CA GLN A 65 -1.57 1.39 -10.58
C GLN A 65 -0.83 0.06 -10.79
N MET A 66 -1.43 -1.05 -10.39
CA MET A 66 -0.89 -2.40 -10.61
C MET A 66 -0.68 -2.70 -12.10
N GLU A 67 -1.65 -2.38 -12.95
CA GLU A 67 -1.54 -2.60 -14.40
C GLU A 67 -0.47 -1.74 -15.05
N ILE A 68 -0.29 -0.47 -14.62
CA ILE A 68 0.78 0.43 -15.07
C ILE A 68 2.13 -0.16 -14.68
N ALA A 69 2.32 -0.51 -13.41
CA ALA A 69 3.57 -1.08 -12.91
C ALA A 69 3.93 -2.39 -13.63
N SER A 70 2.99 -3.32 -13.74
CA SER A 70 3.21 -4.59 -14.43
C SER A 70 3.55 -4.40 -15.92
N LEU A 71 2.92 -3.44 -16.60
CA LEU A 71 3.19 -3.15 -17.99
C LEU A 71 4.56 -2.49 -18.19
N LEU A 72 4.92 -1.53 -17.34
CA LEU A 72 6.22 -0.87 -17.38
C LEU A 72 7.33 -1.86 -17.02
N GLU A 73 7.21 -2.68 -16.01
CA GLU A 73 8.26 -3.63 -15.62
C GLU A 73 8.37 -4.80 -16.60
N HIS A 74 7.28 -5.49 -16.86
CA HIS A 74 7.28 -6.78 -17.57
C HIS A 74 6.84 -6.70 -19.02
N GLY A 75 6.39 -5.53 -19.49
CA GLY A 75 5.85 -5.34 -20.86
C GLY A 75 4.49 -5.99 -21.08
N LYS A 76 3.81 -6.45 -20.03
CA LYS A 76 2.46 -7.03 -20.04
C LYS A 76 1.84 -6.95 -18.65
N LYS A 77 0.50 -6.95 -18.60
CA LYS A 77 -0.28 -6.91 -17.36
C LYS A 77 -0.35 -8.29 -16.70
N GLY A 78 -0.54 -8.32 -15.39
CA GLY A 78 -0.78 -9.55 -14.63
C GLY A 78 0.48 -10.36 -14.34
N GLU A 79 1.62 -9.70 -14.13
CA GLU A 79 2.91 -10.34 -13.88
C GLU A 79 3.57 -9.91 -12.57
N LEU A 80 2.87 -9.11 -11.73
CA LEU A 80 3.35 -8.82 -10.39
C LEU A 80 3.30 -10.10 -9.54
N PHE A 81 4.25 -10.25 -8.62
CA PHE A 81 4.33 -11.43 -7.76
C PHE A 81 3.05 -11.60 -6.92
N MET A 82 2.54 -10.50 -6.33
CA MET A 82 1.32 -10.53 -5.53
C MET A 82 0.08 -11.05 -6.29
N GLU A 83 0.00 -10.84 -7.61
CA GLU A 83 -1.09 -11.35 -8.46
C GLU A 83 -1.06 -12.88 -8.62
N SER A 84 0.06 -13.53 -8.24
CA SER A 84 0.22 -14.99 -8.27
C SER A 84 -0.21 -15.68 -6.98
N LEU A 85 -0.54 -14.93 -5.92
CA LEU A 85 -0.94 -15.48 -4.64
C LEU A 85 -2.25 -16.28 -4.73
N GLU A 86 -2.39 -17.32 -3.90
CA GLU A 86 -3.43 -18.35 -4.04
C GLU A 86 -4.85 -17.79 -3.82
N HIS A 87 -4.99 -16.85 -2.90
CA HIS A 87 -6.28 -16.30 -2.52
C HIS A 87 -6.37 -14.81 -2.92
N THR A 88 -7.46 -14.47 -3.61
CA THR A 88 -7.71 -13.13 -4.10
C THR A 88 -9.12 -12.69 -3.79
N GLY A 89 -9.27 -11.49 -3.28
CA GLY A 89 -10.52 -10.81 -2.99
C GLY A 89 -10.52 -9.37 -3.47
N MET A 90 -11.63 -8.70 -3.23
CA MET A 90 -11.83 -7.27 -3.47
C MET A 90 -12.51 -6.66 -2.26
N THR A 91 -12.08 -5.48 -1.84
CA THR A 91 -12.68 -4.78 -0.71
C THR A 91 -13.26 -3.42 -1.09
N SER A 92 -14.38 -3.05 -0.47
CA SER A 92 -14.94 -1.69 -0.53
C SER A 92 -14.23 -0.78 0.46
N THR A 93 -14.13 0.51 0.14
CA THR A 93 -13.23 1.43 0.83
C THR A 93 -13.92 2.62 1.51
N TYR A 94 -15.22 2.87 1.26
CA TYR A 94 -15.95 4.04 1.78
C TYR A 94 -15.76 4.28 3.29
N SER A 95 -15.74 5.55 3.71
CA SER A 95 -15.69 5.96 5.13
C SER A 95 -17.08 6.14 5.75
N ALA A 96 -17.17 6.49 7.03
CA ALA A 96 -18.44 6.69 7.71
C ALA A 96 -19.21 7.90 7.15
N ASP A 97 -18.54 8.96 6.75
CA ASP A 97 -19.14 10.22 6.29
C ASP A 97 -19.01 10.46 4.78
N ASN A 98 -18.22 9.64 4.04
CA ASN A 98 -17.99 9.87 2.61
C ASN A 98 -17.99 8.55 1.80
N ASN A 99 -18.41 8.62 0.53
CA ASN A 99 -18.29 7.51 -0.41
C ASN A 99 -16.85 7.28 -0.89
N VAL A 100 -15.98 8.26 -0.71
CA VAL A 100 -14.56 8.24 -1.02
C VAL A 100 -13.81 8.43 0.29
N THR A 101 -13.02 7.45 0.66
CA THR A 101 -12.24 7.45 1.89
C THR A 101 -10.93 8.23 1.72
N ASP A 102 -10.35 8.68 2.83
CA ASP A 102 -8.92 8.96 2.94
C ASP A 102 -8.21 7.79 3.63
N SER A 103 -6.88 7.82 3.71
CA SER A 103 -6.06 6.75 4.32
C SER A 103 -6.35 6.61 5.82
N ALA A 104 -6.69 7.70 6.53
CA ALA A 104 -7.01 7.67 7.96
C ALA A 104 -8.25 6.81 8.25
N ALA A 105 -9.34 7.06 7.53
CA ALA A 105 -10.57 6.29 7.70
C ALA A 105 -10.46 4.87 7.14
N ALA A 106 -9.73 4.67 6.04
CA ALA A 106 -9.51 3.35 5.47
C ALA A 106 -8.60 2.48 6.35
N GLY A 107 -7.45 3.03 6.78
CA GLY A 107 -6.53 2.36 7.71
C GLY A 107 -7.23 1.99 9.03
N THR A 108 -8.00 2.93 9.61
CA THR A 108 -8.81 2.66 10.82
C THR A 108 -9.79 1.51 10.59
N ALA A 109 -10.50 1.48 9.45
CA ALA A 109 -11.43 0.40 9.15
C ALA A 109 -10.71 -0.96 9.04
N ILE A 110 -9.55 -1.01 8.41
CA ILE A 110 -8.71 -2.22 8.27
C ILE A 110 -8.19 -2.68 9.65
N ALA A 111 -7.62 -1.75 10.42
CA ALA A 111 -6.97 -2.06 11.70
C ALA A 111 -7.96 -2.41 12.81
N THR A 112 -9.14 -1.76 12.84
CA THR A 112 -10.08 -1.85 13.98
C THR A 112 -11.38 -2.59 13.67
N GLY A 113 -11.71 -2.78 12.39
CA GLY A 113 -13.02 -3.29 11.95
C GLY A 113 -14.15 -2.26 12.11
N THR A 114 -13.83 -0.98 12.27
CA THR A 114 -14.79 0.10 12.55
C THR A 114 -14.65 1.22 11.54
N LYS A 115 -15.79 1.65 10.95
CA LYS A 115 -15.78 2.86 10.09
C LYS A 115 -15.63 4.11 10.94
N THR A 116 -14.83 5.05 10.44
CA THR A 116 -14.68 6.40 10.99
C THR A 116 -14.84 7.47 9.91
N ASN A 117 -14.84 8.72 10.31
CA ASN A 117 -14.90 9.87 9.39
C ASN A 117 -13.53 10.11 8.74
N ASN A 118 -13.51 10.63 7.51
CA ASN A 118 -12.25 11.03 6.87
C ASN A 118 -11.47 11.97 7.80
N GLY A 119 -10.15 11.78 7.86
CA GLY A 119 -9.22 12.52 8.72
C GLY A 119 -9.09 12.00 10.15
N SER A 120 -9.91 11.05 10.59
CA SER A 120 -9.86 10.50 11.95
C SER A 120 -9.18 9.13 11.98
N ILE A 121 -8.39 8.88 13.02
CA ILE A 121 -7.56 7.69 13.20
C ILE A 121 -7.93 7.00 14.53
N GLY A 122 -8.13 5.66 14.51
CA GLY A 122 -8.32 4.85 15.71
C GLY A 122 -9.53 5.21 16.58
N VAL A 123 -10.52 5.91 15.99
CA VAL A 123 -11.77 6.29 16.67
C VAL A 123 -12.99 5.89 15.82
N ASP A 124 -14.15 5.73 16.44
CA ASP A 124 -15.42 5.51 15.74
C ASP A 124 -16.02 6.85 15.19
N GLU A 125 -17.19 6.78 14.53
CA GLU A 125 -17.88 7.94 13.96
C GLU A 125 -18.31 9.00 15.00
N ASP A 126 -18.39 8.60 16.28
CA ASP A 126 -18.71 9.45 17.42
C ASP A 126 -17.44 9.97 18.15
N GLY A 127 -16.23 9.60 17.71
CA GLY A 127 -14.94 9.99 18.28
C GLY A 127 -14.53 9.19 19.53
N ASN A 128 -15.07 8.00 19.75
CA ASN A 128 -14.60 7.11 20.80
C ASN A 128 -13.46 6.24 20.30
N GLU A 129 -12.42 6.08 21.10
CA GLU A 129 -11.27 5.20 20.82
C GLU A 129 -11.70 3.75 20.56
N VAL A 130 -11.05 3.10 19.59
CA VAL A 130 -11.29 1.70 19.20
C VAL A 130 -9.96 0.96 19.07
N ASP A 131 -9.86 -0.21 19.71
CA ASP A 131 -8.64 -1.00 19.73
C ASP A 131 -8.30 -1.56 18.33
N SER A 132 -7.08 -1.43 17.90
CA SER A 132 -6.56 -2.02 16.67
C SER A 132 -6.29 -3.53 16.81
N ILE A 133 -6.08 -4.22 15.70
CA ILE A 133 -5.63 -5.62 15.72
C ILE A 133 -4.21 -5.73 16.28
N LEU A 134 -3.36 -4.72 16.05
CA LEU A 134 -1.99 -4.68 16.57
C LEU A 134 -2.00 -4.60 18.10
N ASP A 135 -2.85 -3.73 18.69
CA ASP A 135 -3.00 -3.63 20.15
C ASP A 135 -3.45 -4.96 20.77
N GLN A 136 -4.34 -5.70 20.09
CA GLN A 136 -4.79 -7.01 20.57
C GLN A 136 -3.65 -8.02 20.62
N TYR A 137 -2.76 -8.03 19.59
CA TYR A 137 -1.59 -8.91 19.58
C TYR A 137 -0.61 -8.54 20.70
N GLN A 138 -0.42 -7.23 20.96
CA GLN A 138 0.41 -6.76 22.06
C GLN A 138 -0.19 -7.12 23.43
N ASP A 139 -1.50 -6.96 23.62
CA ASP A 139 -2.21 -7.37 24.86
C ASP A 139 -2.13 -8.87 25.11
N ASP A 140 -2.07 -9.68 24.06
CA ASP A 140 -1.85 -11.13 24.12
C ASP A 140 -0.36 -11.49 24.42
N GLY A 141 0.51 -10.49 24.53
CA GLY A 141 1.92 -10.61 24.89
C GLY A 141 2.83 -10.96 23.72
N LYS A 142 2.35 -10.82 22.49
CA LYS A 142 3.12 -11.02 21.26
C LYS A 142 3.92 -9.76 20.91
N LYS A 143 4.97 -9.91 20.12
CA LYS A 143 5.68 -8.77 19.55
C LYS A 143 4.90 -8.10 18.45
N VAL A 144 5.07 -6.79 18.31
CA VAL A 144 4.37 -5.99 17.31
C VAL A 144 5.28 -4.98 16.65
N GLY A 145 5.04 -4.72 15.35
CA GLY A 145 5.84 -3.75 14.59
C GLY A 145 5.10 -3.11 13.43
N VAL A 146 5.53 -1.90 13.12
CA VAL A 146 5.05 -1.09 12.00
C VAL A 146 6.22 -0.58 11.18
N ILE A 147 6.11 -0.71 9.86
CA ILE A 147 7.13 -0.32 8.88
C ILE A 147 6.44 0.43 7.75
N SER A 148 6.96 1.59 7.39
CA SER A 148 6.45 2.39 6.29
C SER A 148 7.57 3.17 5.59
N ASN A 149 7.44 3.44 4.32
CA ASN A 149 8.27 4.44 3.63
C ASN A 149 7.65 5.86 3.63
N ASN A 150 6.62 6.07 4.48
CA ASN A 150 6.10 7.37 4.89
C ASN A 150 6.67 7.77 6.27
N THR A 151 6.11 8.81 6.90
CA THR A 151 6.28 9.02 8.34
C THR A 151 5.59 7.87 9.09
N VAL A 152 6.19 7.39 10.17
CA VAL A 152 5.54 6.35 11.01
C VAL A 152 4.31 6.88 11.77
N THR A 153 4.11 8.18 11.73
CA THR A 153 2.98 8.92 12.31
C THR A 153 1.88 9.22 11.30
N ASP A 154 2.11 8.96 9.98
CA ASP A 154 1.05 9.16 8.99
C ASP A 154 -0.13 8.21 9.19
N ALA A 155 -1.21 8.52 8.50
CA ALA A 155 -2.54 7.96 8.71
C ALA A 155 -2.58 6.42 8.73
N THR A 156 -1.96 5.74 7.77
CA THR A 156 -2.03 4.28 7.68
C THR A 156 -1.28 3.59 8.82
N PRO A 157 0.02 3.88 9.10
CA PRO A 157 0.71 3.32 10.26
C PRO A 157 0.08 3.76 11.58
N ALA A 158 -0.35 5.01 11.70
CA ALA A 158 -1.02 5.53 12.89
C ALA A 158 -2.36 4.82 13.18
N SER A 159 -3.08 4.38 12.16
CA SER A 159 -4.34 3.62 12.34
C SER A 159 -4.17 2.30 13.09
N PHE A 160 -2.96 1.76 13.13
CA PHE A 160 -2.62 0.57 13.90
C PHE A 160 -2.05 0.90 15.28
N THR A 161 -1.61 2.15 15.52
CA THR A 161 -0.76 2.50 16.66
C THR A 161 -1.25 3.68 17.51
N ALA A 162 -2.31 4.39 17.12
CA ALA A 162 -2.76 5.58 17.82
C ALA A 162 -4.27 5.85 17.63
N SER A 163 -4.79 6.74 18.46
CA SER A 163 -6.19 7.20 18.41
C SER A 163 -6.23 8.72 18.49
N VAL A 164 -6.53 9.39 17.37
CA VAL A 164 -6.67 10.85 17.27
C VAL A 164 -7.84 11.24 16.37
N ALA A 165 -8.47 12.37 16.69
CA ALA A 165 -9.59 12.89 15.91
C ALA A 165 -9.15 13.56 14.59
N ASP A 166 -7.88 13.91 14.46
CA ASP A 166 -7.30 14.60 13.31
C ASP A 166 -5.93 13.99 12.99
N ARG A 167 -5.79 13.40 11.80
CA ARG A 167 -4.55 12.80 11.30
C ARG A 167 -3.34 13.75 11.30
N GLY A 168 -3.59 15.04 11.27
CA GLY A 168 -2.53 16.06 11.36
C GLY A 168 -1.95 16.27 12.76
N SER A 169 -2.41 15.51 13.77
CA SER A 169 -1.85 15.56 15.14
C SER A 169 -0.65 14.61 15.30
N GLU A 170 0.36 14.72 14.41
CA GLU A 170 1.45 13.76 14.32
C GLU A 170 2.34 13.71 15.56
N GLU A 171 2.54 14.83 16.27
CA GLU A 171 3.23 14.85 17.56
C GLU A 171 2.46 14.05 18.62
N ASP A 172 1.11 14.18 18.68
CA ASP A 172 0.28 13.40 19.63
C ASP A 172 0.34 11.90 19.28
N ILE A 173 0.44 11.54 17.98
CA ILE A 173 0.61 10.15 17.51
C ILE A 173 1.96 9.61 17.96
N ALA A 174 3.06 10.36 17.77
CA ALA A 174 4.40 9.96 18.19
C ALA A 174 4.46 9.73 19.71
N GLU A 175 3.82 10.61 20.51
CA GLU A 175 3.71 10.44 21.97
C GLU A 175 2.97 9.14 22.33
N GLN A 176 1.85 8.81 21.66
CA GLN A 176 1.11 7.57 21.88
C GLN A 176 1.94 6.35 21.51
N GLN A 177 2.64 6.37 20.38
CA GLN A 177 3.56 5.29 19.97
C GLN A 177 4.66 5.05 21.02
N TYR A 178 5.17 6.09 21.65
CA TYR A 178 6.12 5.96 22.74
C TYR A 178 5.48 5.36 24.03
N GLU A 179 4.26 5.79 24.38
CA GLU A 179 3.58 5.31 25.57
C GLU A 179 3.26 3.81 25.48
N GLU A 180 2.82 3.33 24.30
CA GLU A 180 2.46 1.93 24.04
C GLU A 180 3.68 1.02 23.87
N LYS A 181 4.84 1.54 23.45
CA LYS A 181 6.11 0.81 23.37
C LYS A 181 6.10 -0.37 22.41
N TYR A 182 5.64 -0.15 21.21
CA TYR A 182 5.72 -1.14 20.13
C TYR A 182 7.17 -1.62 19.91
N ASP A 183 7.38 -2.89 19.55
CA ASP A 183 8.73 -3.47 19.46
C ASP A 183 9.53 -2.95 18.29
N VAL A 184 8.88 -2.66 17.14
CA VAL A 184 9.52 -2.15 15.93
C VAL A 184 8.71 -1.00 15.36
N LEU A 185 9.38 0.14 15.14
CA LEU A 185 8.85 1.31 14.40
C LEU A 185 9.93 1.76 13.41
N LEU A 186 9.69 1.60 12.10
CA LEU A 186 10.65 1.95 11.06
C LEU A 186 9.97 2.78 9.96
N GLY A 187 10.56 3.93 9.63
CA GLY A 187 10.09 4.80 8.55
C GLY A 187 10.71 6.19 8.58
N GLY A 188 9.98 7.19 8.08
CA GLY A 188 10.28 8.60 8.21
C GLY A 188 9.61 9.23 9.43
N GLY A 189 9.55 10.58 9.48
CA GLY A 189 8.86 11.35 10.51
C GLY A 189 9.73 11.79 11.67
N GLY A 190 11.05 11.85 11.49
CA GLY A 190 11.99 12.27 12.53
C GLY A 190 11.65 13.60 13.19
N GLU A 191 11.04 14.55 12.44
CA GLU A 191 10.63 15.84 12.97
C GLU A 191 9.62 15.72 14.13
N PHE A 192 8.69 14.76 14.09
CA PHE A 192 7.67 14.55 15.13
C PHE A 192 8.21 13.87 16.39
N PHE A 193 9.42 13.33 16.32
CA PHE A 193 10.15 12.75 17.45
C PHE A 193 11.28 13.66 17.97
N GLY A 194 11.44 14.86 17.38
CA GLY A 194 12.49 15.79 17.69
C GLY A 194 13.88 15.31 17.25
N ALA A 195 13.96 14.49 16.21
CA ALA A 195 15.23 13.93 15.72
C ALA A 195 16.16 15.00 15.11
N ASP A 196 15.58 16.08 14.55
CA ASP A 196 16.24 17.23 13.94
C ASP A 196 16.61 18.35 14.95
N GLU A 197 16.15 18.26 16.22
CA GLU A 197 16.36 19.26 17.24
C GLU A 197 17.79 19.21 17.86
N ASP A 198 18.20 20.33 18.49
CA ASP A 198 19.48 20.41 19.21
C ASP A 198 19.47 19.44 20.41
N GLU A 199 20.53 18.64 20.57
CA GLU A 199 20.75 17.69 21.69
C GLU A 199 20.57 18.32 23.11
N SER A 200 20.40 19.62 23.20
CA SER A 200 20.11 20.33 24.47
C SER A 200 18.62 20.37 24.85
N GLU A 201 17.73 20.01 23.95
CA GLU A 201 16.28 19.96 24.15
C GLU A 201 15.84 18.55 24.62
N ASP A 202 14.68 18.45 25.26
CA ASP A 202 14.06 17.16 25.60
C ASP A 202 13.40 16.60 24.31
N ARG A 203 14.01 15.56 23.71
CA ARG A 203 13.56 14.94 22.47
C ARG A 203 12.92 13.60 22.74
N LEU A 204 11.84 13.28 22.01
CA LEU A 204 11.15 12.00 22.16
C LEU A 204 12.05 10.81 21.77
N VAL A 205 12.95 10.97 20.78
CA VAL A 205 13.95 9.95 20.44
C VAL A 205 14.86 9.58 21.62
N ASP A 206 15.20 10.53 22.51
CA ASP A 206 16.03 10.27 23.69
C ASP A 206 15.25 9.43 24.70
N GLU A 207 13.95 9.66 24.87
CA GLU A 207 13.09 8.87 25.73
C GLU A 207 12.91 7.44 25.23
N PHE A 208 12.81 7.21 23.90
CA PHE A 208 12.84 5.89 23.31
C PHE A 208 14.15 5.15 23.62
N GLN A 209 15.30 5.79 23.44
CA GLN A 209 16.62 5.20 23.74
C GLN A 209 16.78 4.92 25.24
N GLU A 210 16.34 5.82 26.11
CA GLU A 210 16.33 5.60 27.58
C GLU A 210 15.42 4.43 27.99
N SER A 211 14.36 4.16 27.21
CA SER A 211 13.45 3.02 27.40
C SER A 211 13.98 1.71 26.81
N GLY A 212 15.19 1.73 26.19
CA GLY A 212 15.90 0.55 25.73
C GLY A 212 15.73 0.22 24.25
N TYR A 213 15.27 1.18 23.43
CA TYR A 213 15.29 1.03 21.98
C TYR A 213 16.70 1.23 21.43
N GLU A 214 17.08 0.40 20.46
CA GLU A 214 18.14 0.75 19.52
C GLU A 214 17.55 1.75 18.51
N TYR A 215 18.35 2.76 18.12
CA TYR A 215 17.91 3.83 17.24
C TYR A 215 18.81 3.89 16.00
N ALA A 216 18.20 3.92 14.82
CA ALA A 216 18.89 3.99 13.54
C ALA A 216 18.32 5.13 12.69
N THR A 217 19.20 5.83 11.93
CA THR A 217 18.84 6.93 11.03
C THR A 217 19.31 6.69 9.59
N THR A 218 20.08 5.64 9.36
CA THR A 218 20.60 5.27 8.04
C THR A 218 20.53 3.76 7.82
N GLU A 219 20.66 3.31 6.55
CA GLU A 219 20.75 1.89 6.23
C GLU A 219 21.90 1.20 6.94
N GLU A 220 23.09 1.84 7.00
CA GLU A 220 24.27 1.28 7.70
C GLU A 220 24.00 1.08 9.20
N GLU A 221 23.34 2.05 9.85
CA GLU A 221 22.96 1.95 11.26
C GLU A 221 21.88 0.89 11.50
N LEU A 222 20.94 0.75 10.57
CA LEU A 222 19.91 -0.30 10.62
C LEU A 222 20.55 -1.70 10.54
N GLU A 223 21.50 -1.90 9.63
CA GLU A 223 22.26 -3.16 9.52
C GLU A 223 23.09 -3.43 10.79
N GLU A 224 23.73 -2.39 11.37
CA GLU A 224 24.55 -2.49 12.58
C GLU A 224 23.72 -2.76 13.84
N ALA A 225 22.45 -2.32 13.89
CA ALA A 225 21.52 -2.58 14.99
C ALA A 225 21.30 -4.08 15.21
N GLY A 226 21.31 -4.87 14.15
CA GLY A 226 21.10 -6.31 14.19
C GLY A 226 19.71 -6.65 14.69
N THR A 227 19.59 -7.49 15.74
CA THR A 227 18.33 -7.95 16.30
C THR A 227 18.16 -7.54 17.76
N PRO A 228 17.92 -6.26 18.06
CA PRO A 228 17.68 -5.78 19.42
C PRO A 228 16.30 -6.24 19.94
N ASP A 229 16.04 -6.03 21.24
CA ASP A 229 14.72 -6.30 21.82
C ASP A 229 13.66 -5.35 21.28
N ARG A 230 14.05 -4.08 21.00
CA ARG A 230 13.19 -3.02 20.44
C ARG A 230 14.00 -2.13 19.49
N LEU A 231 13.37 -1.68 18.42
CA LEU A 231 14.02 -0.92 17.35
C LEU A 231 13.16 0.28 16.93
N LEU A 232 13.76 1.47 16.92
CA LEU A 232 13.23 2.69 16.31
C LEU A 232 14.15 3.07 15.14
N GLY A 233 13.61 3.23 13.95
CA GLY A 233 14.33 3.74 12.78
C GLY A 233 13.58 4.92 12.19
N LEU A 234 14.19 6.11 12.18
CA LEU A 234 13.66 7.31 11.60
C LEU A 234 14.66 7.83 10.56
N PHE A 235 14.40 7.53 9.29
CA PHE A 235 15.38 7.66 8.20
C PHE A 235 15.25 8.96 7.41
N ASN A 236 14.21 9.77 7.68
CA ASN A 236 13.99 11.10 7.13
C ASN A 236 13.22 11.94 8.16
N ASP A 237 13.37 13.26 8.12
CA ASP A 237 12.60 14.15 9.00
C ASP A 237 11.10 14.11 8.67
N SER A 238 10.77 14.03 7.37
CA SER A 238 9.41 13.83 6.85
C SER A 238 9.25 12.42 6.27
N TYR A 239 8.49 12.23 5.19
CA TYR A 239 8.41 10.95 4.48
C TYR A 239 9.72 10.62 3.75
N MET A 240 10.00 9.33 3.54
CA MET A 240 11.21 8.87 2.86
C MET A 240 11.20 9.24 1.37
N ASN A 241 12.38 9.40 0.78
CA ASN A 241 12.52 9.75 -0.63
C ASN A 241 11.89 8.70 -1.55
N TYR A 242 11.35 9.14 -2.70
CA TYR A 242 10.98 8.21 -3.77
C TYR A 242 12.16 7.35 -4.17
N LYS A 243 11.88 6.09 -4.45
CA LYS A 243 12.89 5.16 -4.95
C LYS A 243 13.63 5.68 -6.18
N THR A 244 12.91 6.35 -7.08
CA THR A 244 13.50 6.99 -8.26
C THR A 244 14.51 8.07 -7.95
N ASP A 245 14.34 8.79 -6.83
CA ASP A 245 15.13 9.98 -6.51
C ASP A 245 16.33 9.69 -5.61
N LYS A 246 16.39 8.49 -4.96
CA LYS A 246 17.41 8.18 -3.93
C LYS A 246 18.83 8.36 -4.40
N ASP A 247 19.15 8.01 -5.65
CA ASP A 247 20.49 8.18 -6.22
C ASP A 247 20.83 9.65 -6.49
N ASP A 248 19.84 10.47 -6.88
CA ASP A 248 20.02 11.88 -7.22
C ASP A 248 20.16 12.80 -6.00
N VAL A 249 19.63 12.36 -4.86
CA VAL A 249 19.76 13.08 -3.58
C VAL A 249 20.84 12.48 -2.65
N ASP A 250 21.64 11.51 -3.12
CA ASP A 250 22.64 10.79 -2.31
C ASP A 250 22.03 10.25 -0.98
N SER A 251 20.82 9.65 -1.03
CA SER A 251 20.09 9.19 0.15
C SER A 251 20.81 8.03 0.86
N GLU A 252 20.89 8.09 2.19
CA GLU A 252 21.37 7.00 3.05
C GLU A 252 20.21 6.18 3.67
N GLU A 253 18.97 6.42 3.21
CA GLU A 253 17.77 5.72 3.67
C GLU A 253 17.76 4.25 3.24
N PRO A 254 17.30 3.33 4.11
CA PRO A 254 17.08 1.95 3.72
C PRO A 254 15.95 1.81 2.68
N SER A 255 15.94 0.67 1.99
CA SER A 255 14.80 0.26 1.18
C SER A 255 13.67 -0.29 2.06
N LEU A 256 12.44 -0.32 1.53
CA LEU A 256 11.32 -0.99 2.20
C LEU A 256 11.63 -2.47 2.47
N GLN A 257 12.35 -3.12 1.54
CA GLN A 257 12.82 -4.50 1.70
C GLN A 257 13.79 -4.65 2.89
N SER A 258 14.79 -3.76 3.02
CA SER A 258 15.76 -3.80 4.12
C SER A 258 15.09 -3.58 5.48
N MET A 259 14.18 -2.62 5.56
CA MET A 259 13.40 -2.37 6.78
C MET A 259 12.53 -3.58 7.16
N THR A 260 11.88 -4.19 6.18
CA THR A 260 11.00 -5.35 6.38
C THR A 260 11.81 -6.58 6.82
N GLU A 261 12.98 -6.83 6.22
CA GLU A 261 13.88 -7.92 6.63
C GLU A 261 14.31 -7.76 8.10
N THR A 262 14.75 -6.55 8.47
CA THR A 262 15.15 -6.25 9.85
C THR A 262 13.98 -6.40 10.82
N GLY A 263 12.78 -5.91 10.47
CA GLY A 263 11.57 -6.07 11.27
C GLY A 263 11.20 -7.54 11.50
N LEU A 264 11.25 -8.36 10.44
CA LEU A 264 11.04 -9.81 10.53
C LEU A 264 12.06 -10.47 11.46
N ASP A 265 13.34 -10.11 11.34
CA ASP A 265 14.41 -10.67 12.16
C ASP A 265 14.27 -10.30 13.64
N VAL A 266 13.79 -9.08 13.95
CA VAL A 266 13.54 -8.63 15.34
C VAL A 266 12.30 -9.30 15.92
N LEU A 267 11.17 -9.31 15.20
CA LEU A 267 9.89 -9.80 15.71
C LEU A 267 9.86 -11.33 15.82
N SER A 268 10.46 -12.04 14.88
CA SER A 268 10.47 -13.52 14.85
C SER A 268 11.38 -14.18 15.89
N GLN A 269 12.05 -13.41 16.75
CA GLN A 269 12.80 -13.95 17.89
C GLN A 269 11.88 -14.46 19.02
N ASP A 270 10.62 -14.04 19.01
CA ASP A 270 9.63 -14.50 19.99
C ASP A 270 8.92 -15.75 19.48
N ASP A 271 8.96 -16.82 20.28
CA ASP A 271 8.31 -18.09 19.96
C ASP A 271 6.76 -18.02 20.10
N ASP A 272 6.22 -16.96 20.72
CA ASP A 272 4.78 -16.75 20.92
C ASP A 272 4.10 -16.10 19.68
N GLY A 273 4.91 -15.71 18.66
CA GLY A 273 4.48 -15.10 17.41
C GLY A 273 4.38 -13.58 17.45
N PHE A 274 3.99 -12.97 16.34
CA PHE A 274 3.99 -11.51 16.18
C PHE A 274 2.88 -11.00 15.24
N PHE A 275 2.63 -9.69 15.31
CA PHE A 275 1.91 -8.93 14.29
C PHE A 275 2.83 -7.88 13.67
N MET A 276 2.85 -7.79 12.34
CA MET A 276 3.61 -6.78 11.62
C MET A 276 2.76 -6.13 10.54
N MET A 277 2.76 -4.80 10.50
CA MET A 277 2.23 -4.03 9.39
C MET A 277 3.39 -3.47 8.56
N VAL A 278 3.30 -3.58 7.24
CA VAL A 278 4.27 -3.02 6.28
C VAL A 278 3.52 -2.21 5.26
N GLU A 279 3.95 -0.98 5.03
CA GLU A 279 3.31 -0.07 4.09
C GLU A 279 4.24 0.37 2.98
N GLY A 280 3.76 0.28 1.74
CA GLY A 280 4.29 0.96 0.57
C GLY A 280 3.50 2.23 0.30
N ALA A 281 3.78 3.27 1.05
CA ALA A 281 2.99 4.52 1.08
C ALA A 281 3.24 5.42 -0.12
N ARG A 282 4.44 5.38 -0.69
CA ARG A 282 4.82 6.31 -1.77
C ARG A 282 4.13 6.00 -3.10
N ILE A 283 3.42 4.86 -3.23
CA ILE A 283 2.55 4.55 -4.37
C ILE A 283 1.44 5.61 -4.49
N ASP A 284 0.79 5.94 -3.37
CA ASP A 284 -0.25 6.96 -3.30
C ASP A 284 0.27 8.36 -3.64
N HIS A 285 1.39 8.75 -3.03
CA HIS A 285 2.01 10.05 -3.30
C HIS A 285 2.35 10.21 -4.79
N ALA A 286 2.91 9.18 -5.44
CA ALA A 286 3.19 9.19 -6.87
C ALA A 286 1.89 9.24 -7.69
N ALA A 287 0.84 8.51 -7.27
CA ALA A 287 -0.46 8.52 -7.93
C ALA A 287 -1.12 9.91 -7.85
N HIS A 288 -1.06 10.62 -6.71
CA HIS A 288 -1.53 12.00 -6.59
C HIS A 288 -0.87 12.95 -7.59
N ALA A 289 0.40 12.72 -7.89
CA ALA A 289 1.13 13.46 -8.90
C ALA A 289 0.84 13.02 -10.34
N ALA A 290 -0.05 12.02 -10.57
CA ALA A 290 -0.21 11.35 -11.86
C ALA A 290 1.12 10.78 -12.41
N ASP A 291 2.09 10.51 -11.56
CA ASP A 291 3.41 10.02 -11.90
C ASP A 291 3.40 8.51 -12.13
N ALA A 292 3.24 8.10 -13.39
CA ALA A 292 3.24 6.69 -13.75
C ALA A 292 4.60 6.01 -13.53
N THR A 293 5.69 6.75 -13.58
CA THR A 293 7.06 6.23 -13.36
C THR A 293 7.30 6.02 -11.86
N GLY A 294 6.93 6.98 -11.02
CA GLY A 294 6.96 6.84 -9.57
C GLY A 294 6.07 5.68 -9.10
N VAL A 295 4.81 5.64 -9.55
CA VAL A 295 3.91 4.50 -9.29
C VAL A 295 4.55 3.17 -9.70
N TRP A 296 5.18 3.08 -10.86
CA TRP A 296 5.86 1.86 -11.29
C TRP A 296 6.97 1.47 -10.32
N GLN A 297 7.89 2.37 -9.99
CA GLN A 297 9.05 2.06 -9.17
C GLN A 297 8.67 1.70 -7.73
N GLU A 298 7.74 2.44 -7.13
CA GLU A 298 7.23 2.18 -5.77
C GLU A 298 6.44 0.86 -5.71
N MET A 299 5.59 0.59 -6.72
CA MET A 299 4.87 -0.68 -6.83
C MET A 299 5.81 -1.88 -6.96
N ILE A 300 6.90 -1.77 -7.72
CA ILE A 300 7.86 -2.86 -7.87
C ILE A 300 8.65 -3.08 -6.58
N GLU A 301 9.01 -2.02 -5.85
CA GLU A 301 9.62 -2.18 -4.54
C GLU A 301 8.67 -2.88 -3.55
N PHE A 302 7.40 -2.47 -3.53
CA PHE A 302 6.38 -3.10 -2.70
C PHE A 302 6.14 -4.56 -3.10
N ASP A 303 6.01 -4.88 -4.40
CA ASP A 303 5.81 -6.24 -4.90
C ASP A 303 7.01 -7.17 -4.58
N GLN A 304 8.25 -6.66 -4.69
CA GLN A 304 9.45 -7.38 -4.27
C GLN A 304 9.50 -7.59 -2.75
N THR A 305 9.01 -6.65 -1.97
CA THR A 305 8.87 -6.79 -0.52
C THR A 305 7.82 -7.86 -0.17
N VAL A 306 6.71 -7.90 -0.92
CA VAL A 306 5.71 -8.99 -0.81
C VAL A 306 6.34 -10.35 -1.14
N GLU A 307 7.12 -10.45 -2.22
CA GLU A 307 7.84 -11.69 -2.58
C GLU A 307 8.78 -12.14 -1.46
N GLN A 308 9.52 -11.21 -0.86
CA GLN A 308 10.42 -11.50 0.26
C GLN A 308 9.66 -12.03 1.48
N VAL A 309 8.57 -11.36 1.88
CA VAL A 309 7.75 -11.75 3.04
C VAL A 309 7.09 -13.12 2.82
N VAL A 310 6.50 -13.34 1.64
CA VAL A 310 5.87 -14.63 1.31
C VAL A 310 6.90 -15.75 1.26
N THR A 311 8.09 -15.51 0.67
CA THR A 311 9.19 -16.48 0.65
C THR A 311 9.68 -16.79 2.06
N TRP A 312 9.77 -15.78 2.94
CA TRP A 312 10.10 -15.97 4.35
C TRP A 312 9.05 -16.85 5.06
N ALA A 313 7.77 -16.70 4.70
CA ALA A 313 6.65 -17.45 5.27
C ALA A 313 6.48 -18.87 4.70
N GLU A 314 7.00 -19.19 3.49
CA GLU A 314 6.77 -20.49 2.81
C GLU A 314 7.17 -21.74 3.63
N ASP A 315 8.21 -21.64 4.44
CA ASP A 315 8.69 -22.75 5.29
C ASP A 315 8.05 -22.74 6.71
N ARG A 316 7.04 -21.88 6.92
CA ARG A 316 6.36 -21.65 8.21
C ARG A 316 4.87 -21.93 8.08
N ASP A 317 4.43 -23.03 8.74
CA ASP A 317 3.01 -23.45 8.72
C ASP A 317 2.10 -22.55 9.61
N ASP A 318 2.66 -21.54 10.27
CA ASP A 318 2.05 -20.70 11.31
C ASP A 318 1.99 -19.20 10.96
N THR A 319 2.17 -18.86 9.69
CA THR A 319 2.22 -17.46 9.25
C THR A 319 1.13 -17.15 8.23
N LEU A 320 0.38 -16.08 8.47
CA LEU A 320 -0.57 -15.47 7.54
C LEU A 320 0.02 -14.21 6.95
N VAL A 321 -0.01 -14.07 5.63
CA VAL A 321 0.34 -12.84 4.91
C VAL A 321 -0.89 -12.34 4.19
N VAL A 322 -1.29 -11.08 4.45
CA VAL A 322 -2.40 -10.39 3.77
C VAL A 322 -1.84 -9.14 3.08
N VAL A 323 -2.02 -9.04 1.78
CA VAL A 323 -1.60 -7.89 0.97
C VAL A 323 -2.86 -7.20 0.46
N LEU A 324 -3.01 -5.92 0.73
CA LEU A 324 -4.20 -5.17 0.36
C LEU A 324 -3.88 -3.70 0.09
N SER A 325 -4.85 -2.96 -0.41
CA SER A 325 -4.82 -1.51 -0.47
C SER A 325 -5.90 -0.92 0.41
N ASP A 326 -5.73 0.30 0.81
CA ASP A 326 -6.68 1.10 1.57
C ASP A 326 -7.68 1.83 0.67
N HIS A 327 -7.24 2.36 -0.47
CA HIS A 327 -8.06 2.99 -1.53
C HIS A 327 -7.34 3.01 -2.88
N GLU A 328 -8.00 3.54 -3.88
CA GLU A 328 -7.42 3.89 -5.18
C GLU A 328 -7.21 5.40 -5.27
N THR A 329 -6.17 5.83 -5.99
CA THR A 329 -5.81 7.24 -6.15
C THR A 329 -5.76 7.67 -7.61
N LEU A 330 -6.42 8.80 -7.88
CA LEU A 330 -6.45 9.55 -9.13
C LEU A 330 -7.07 8.81 -10.34
N GLY A 331 -7.73 7.66 -10.17
CA GLY A 331 -8.33 6.90 -11.26
C GLY A 331 -7.31 6.53 -12.35
N MET A 332 -6.07 6.25 -11.96
CA MET A 332 -5.00 6.00 -12.91
C MET A 332 -5.27 4.75 -13.74
N SER A 333 -4.84 4.77 -15.00
CA SER A 333 -5.03 3.62 -15.89
C SER A 333 -4.05 3.58 -17.05
N ALA A 334 -3.61 2.38 -17.42
CA ALA A 334 -2.85 2.15 -18.63
C ALA A 334 -3.77 2.23 -19.87
N THR A 335 -3.62 3.27 -20.69
CA THR A 335 -4.41 3.47 -21.91
C THR A 335 -3.83 2.68 -23.10
N GLU A 336 -4.60 2.55 -24.20
CA GLU A 336 -4.13 1.91 -25.43
C GLU A 336 -2.95 2.67 -26.07
N THR A 337 -2.85 3.98 -25.83
CA THR A 337 -1.85 4.88 -26.44
C THR A 337 -0.75 5.29 -25.48
N MET A 338 -0.68 4.71 -24.29
CA MET A 338 0.36 5.00 -23.31
C MET A 338 1.75 4.68 -23.89
N ASP A 339 2.65 5.65 -23.82
CA ASP A 339 4.03 5.51 -24.30
C ASP A 339 4.93 4.92 -23.22
N VAL A 340 4.97 3.57 -23.18
CA VAL A 340 5.75 2.80 -22.21
C VAL A 340 7.26 3.07 -22.32
N ASP A 341 7.77 3.24 -23.54
CA ASP A 341 9.21 3.45 -23.74
C ASP A 341 9.61 4.84 -23.26
N GLY A 342 8.81 5.87 -23.56
CA GLY A 342 9.06 7.23 -23.12
C GLY A 342 8.97 7.39 -21.59
N LEU A 343 8.00 6.74 -20.94
CA LEU A 343 7.89 6.75 -19.47
C LEU A 343 9.11 6.11 -18.77
N LYS A 344 9.70 5.08 -19.38
CA LYS A 344 10.91 4.42 -18.82
C LYS A 344 12.17 5.26 -18.92
N ASP A 345 12.19 6.27 -19.77
CA ASP A 345 13.32 7.19 -19.93
C ASP A 345 13.27 8.33 -18.88
N ILE A 346 12.20 8.44 -18.08
CA ILE A 346 12.09 9.39 -16.96
C ILE A 346 12.74 8.74 -15.74
N GLU A 347 13.75 9.40 -15.16
CA GLU A 347 14.59 8.85 -14.09
C GLU A 347 14.35 9.50 -12.70
N VAL A 348 13.54 10.57 -12.62
CA VAL A 348 13.25 11.31 -11.38
C VAL A 348 11.77 11.60 -11.24
N SER A 349 11.32 11.83 -10.00
CA SER A 349 9.92 12.18 -9.72
C SER A 349 9.55 13.61 -10.13
N PRO A 350 8.26 13.90 -10.36
CA PRO A 350 7.78 15.28 -10.50
C PRO A 350 8.05 16.16 -9.29
N GLU A 351 8.16 15.59 -8.09
CA GLU A 351 8.53 16.31 -6.87
C GLU A 351 10.00 16.77 -6.95
N TYR A 352 10.92 15.89 -7.33
CA TYR A 352 12.31 16.26 -7.59
C TYR A 352 12.40 17.33 -8.70
N MET A 353 11.62 17.19 -9.77
CA MET A 353 11.57 18.19 -10.85
C MET A 353 11.12 19.57 -10.33
N ALA A 354 10.13 19.61 -9.42
CA ALA A 354 9.67 20.85 -8.80
C ALA A 354 10.78 21.57 -8.01
N GLN A 355 11.62 20.81 -7.31
CA GLN A 355 12.77 21.34 -6.57
C GLN A 355 13.86 21.92 -7.48
N GLN A 356 13.89 21.56 -8.77
CA GLN A 356 14.84 22.11 -9.76
C GLN A 356 14.35 23.41 -10.40
N LEU A 357 13.12 23.85 -10.08
CA LEU A 357 12.57 25.09 -10.64
C LEU A 357 13.23 26.33 -10.01
N GLU A 358 13.65 27.27 -10.84
CA GLU A 358 14.27 28.53 -10.41
C GLU A 358 13.24 29.66 -10.36
N THR A 359 13.17 30.36 -9.22
CA THR A 359 12.34 31.54 -9.04
C THR A 359 13.00 32.81 -9.58
N ARG A 360 12.21 33.86 -9.78
CA ARG A 360 12.69 35.20 -10.13
C ARG A 360 13.37 35.83 -8.91
N GLU A 361 14.38 36.70 -9.16
CA GLU A 361 15.16 37.36 -8.09
C GLU A 361 14.31 38.14 -7.07
N ASP A 362 13.13 38.63 -7.44
CA ASP A 362 12.30 39.51 -6.63
C ASP A 362 10.91 38.96 -6.28
N SER A 363 10.63 37.67 -6.59
CA SER A 363 9.33 37.02 -6.31
C SER A 363 9.50 35.50 -6.20
N ASP A 364 8.50 34.82 -5.64
CA ASP A 364 8.42 33.35 -5.56
C ASP A 364 7.91 32.73 -6.88
N GLU A 365 7.67 33.57 -7.93
CA GLU A 365 7.26 33.05 -9.24
C GLU A 365 8.42 32.37 -9.97
N TYR A 366 8.20 31.17 -10.49
CA TYR A 366 9.17 30.45 -11.32
C TYR A 366 9.42 31.16 -12.67
N THR A 367 10.60 31.04 -13.23
CA THR A 367 10.93 31.62 -14.55
C THR A 367 10.42 30.70 -15.68
N ASP A 368 10.01 31.30 -16.82
CA ASP A 368 9.60 30.52 -18.00
C ASP A 368 10.73 29.62 -18.52
N GLU A 369 11.97 30.13 -18.44
CA GLU A 369 13.17 29.40 -18.89
C GLU A 369 13.42 28.17 -18.02
N SER A 370 13.28 28.29 -16.71
CA SER A 370 13.44 27.18 -15.77
C SER A 370 12.37 26.09 -15.97
N ILE A 371 11.10 26.50 -16.10
CA ILE A 371 10.01 25.54 -16.35
C ILE A 371 10.26 24.77 -17.65
N GLN A 372 10.58 25.48 -18.76
CA GLN A 372 10.87 24.83 -20.05
C GLN A 372 12.08 23.91 -19.96
N GLN A 373 13.12 24.30 -19.23
CA GLN A 373 14.32 23.48 -19.04
C GLN A 373 14.00 22.20 -18.28
N VAL A 374 13.27 22.27 -17.19
CA VAL A 374 12.91 21.10 -16.35
C VAL A 374 12.12 20.07 -17.16
N PHE A 375 11.08 20.49 -17.89
CA PHE A 375 10.31 19.55 -18.71
C PHE A 375 11.14 18.95 -19.85
N SER A 376 12.03 19.74 -20.48
CA SER A 376 12.88 19.24 -21.56
C SER A 376 13.99 18.32 -21.06
N GLU A 377 14.60 18.60 -19.89
CA GLU A 377 15.73 17.85 -19.36
C GLU A 377 15.30 16.52 -18.73
N TYR A 378 14.22 16.54 -17.94
CA TYR A 378 13.83 15.37 -17.16
C TYR A 378 12.71 14.53 -17.78
N ALA A 379 11.90 15.10 -18.66
CA ALA A 379 10.76 14.41 -19.26
C ALA A 379 10.76 14.36 -20.80
N ASP A 380 11.77 14.88 -21.49
CA ASP A 380 11.85 15.01 -22.96
C ASP A 380 10.61 15.70 -23.59
N ILE A 381 10.06 16.71 -22.87
CA ILE A 381 8.86 17.46 -23.27
C ILE A 381 9.24 18.89 -23.64
N ASP A 382 8.94 19.27 -24.89
CA ASP A 382 8.93 20.69 -25.32
C ASP A 382 7.58 21.32 -24.95
N ILE A 383 7.44 21.80 -23.70
CA ILE A 383 6.20 22.42 -23.20
C ILE A 383 5.77 23.62 -24.06
N THR A 384 4.52 23.65 -24.48
CA THR A 384 3.97 24.74 -25.30
C THR A 384 3.68 25.99 -24.47
N ASN A 385 3.49 27.16 -25.13
CA ASN A 385 3.10 28.36 -24.38
C ASN A 385 1.73 28.24 -23.69
N GLU A 386 0.81 27.44 -24.25
CA GLU A 386 -0.52 27.21 -23.66
C GLU A 386 -0.41 26.37 -22.40
N GLU A 387 0.40 25.32 -22.41
CA GLU A 387 0.70 24.48 -21.24
C GLU A 387 1.48 25.26 -20.18
N LEU A 388 2.43 26.11 -20.58
CA LEU A 388 3.16 26.98 -19.66
C LEU A 388 2.23 27.99 -18.95
N GLU A 389 1.27 28.60 -19.68
CA GLU A 389 0.26 29.46 -19.09
C GLU A 389 -0.69 28.70 -18.14
N ALA A 390 -1.08 27.47 -18.51
CA ALA A 390 -1.91 26.58 -17.66
C ALA A 390 -1.16 26.15 -16.40
N PHE A 391 0.09 25.70 -16.55
CA PHE A 391 0.95 25.33 -15.42
C PHE A 391 1.01 26.42 -14.37
N ARG A 392 1.31 27.68 -14.80
CA ARG A 392 1.37 28.82 -13.87
C ARG A 392 0.04 29.11 -13.18
N ALA A 393 -1.07 28.93 -13.88
CA ALA A 393 -2.39 29.16 -13.30
C ALA A 393 -2.78 28.09 -12.27
N ASN A 394 -2.29 26.88 -12.45
CA ASN A 394 -2.67 25.71 -11.63
C ASN A 394 -1.78 25.54 -10.38
N ILE A 395 -0.59 26.15 -10.36
CA ILE A 395 0.32 26.09 -9.21
C ILE A 395 0.14 27.25 -8.21
N GLU A 396 -0.84 28.13 -8.40
CA GLU A 396 -1.14 29.27 -7.53
C GLU A 396 -2.55 29.12 -6.94
N ASP A 397 -2.72 29.56 -5.69
CA ASP A 397 -4.02 29.68 -5.04
C ASP A 397 -4.81 30.92 -5.50
N ASP A 398 -6.04 31.09 -5.00
CA ASP A 398 -6.89 32.25 -5.27
C ASP A 398 -6.27 33.60 -4.84
N ALA A 399 -5.27 33.61 -3.97
CA ALA A 399 -4.52 34.79 -3.53
C ALA A 399 -3.30 35.07 -4.42
N GLY A 400 -2.93 34.13 -5.30
CA GLY A 400 -1.74 34.19 -6.16
C GLY A 400 -0.47 33.78 -5.40
N GLU A 401 -0.59 32.98 -4.35
CA GLU A 401 0.53 32.37 -3.65
C GLU A 401 0.81 30.99 -4.28
N VAL A 402 2.09 30.68 -4.56
CA VAL A 402 2.51 29.39 -5.13
C VAL A 402 2.31 28.29 -4.09
N TYR A 403 1.70 27.18 -4.51
CA TYR A 403 1.53 26.00 -3.67
C TYR A 403 2.88 25.41 -3.21
N PRO A 404 2.89 24.57 -2.15
CA PRO A 404 4.07 23.81 -1.75
C PRO A 404 4.65 22.96 -2.89
N GLU A 405 5.94 22.67 -2.85
CA GLU A 405 6.67 21.98 -3.92
C GLU A 405 6.04 20.66 -4.34
N TYR A 406 5.52 19.84 -3.38
CA TYR A 406 4.86 18.60 -3.70
C TYR A 406 3.60 18.79 -4.58
N GLN A 407 2.82 19.86 -4.37
CA GLN A 407 1.65 20.18 -5.19
C GLN A 407 2.06 20.78 -6.56
N VAL A 408 3.17 21.51 -6.62
CA VAL A 408 3.77 21.89 -7.91
C VAL A 408 4.17 20.65 -8.69
N GLY A 409 4.73 19.64 -8.02
CA GLY A 409 5.01 18.32 -8.58
C GLY A 409 3.77 17.62 -9.16
N TRP A 410 2.60 17.77 -8.53
CA TRP A 410 1.34 17.21 -9.05
C TRP A 410 0.96 17.78 -10.41
N GLU A 411 1.20 19.08 -10.65
CA GLU A 411 0.93 19.68 -11.95
C GLU A 411 1.97 19.29 -13.00
N ILE A 412 3.24 19.15 -12.62
CA ILE A 412 4.30 18.62 -13.49
C ILE A 412 3.92 17.19 -13.95
N GLY A 413 3.58 16.32 -13.03
CA GLY A 413 3.20 14.95 -13.34
C GLY A 413 1.94 14.85 -14.19
N SER A 414 0.94 15.72 -13.98
CA SER A 414 -0.27 15.78 -14.82
C SER A 414 0.06 16.12 -16.27
N ILE A 415 0.97 17.06 -16.52
CA ILE A 415 1.43 17.40 -17.88
C ILE A 415 2.19 16.21 -18.50
N ILE A 416 3.05 15.55 -17.73
CA ILE A 416 3.76 14.34 -18.17
C ILE A 416 2.77 13.22 -18.52
N ALA A 417 1.78 12.97 -17.66
CA ALA A 417 0.75 11.97 -17.89
C ALA A 417 -0.01 12.20 -19.21
N ASP A 418 -0.39 13.45 -19.50
CA ASP A 418 -1.06 13.83 -20.75
C ASP A 418 -0.17 13.59 -21.96
N HIS A 419 1.11 13.99 -21.92
CA HIS A 419 2.06 13.80 -23.01
C HIS A 419 2.32 12.32 -23.31
N TYR A 420 2.42 11.48 -22.28
CA TYR A 420 2.66 10.04 -22.41
C TYR A 420 1.38 9.21 -22.44
N SER A 421 0.21 9.86 -22.46
CA SER A 421 -1.12 9.24 -22.59
C SER A 421 -1.45 8.27 -21.45
N VAL A 422 -1.03 8.56 -20.24
CA VAL A 422 -1.49 7.88 -19.02
C VAL A 422 -2.91 8.38 -18.70
N GLY A 423 -3.83 7.46 -18.37
CA GLY A 423 -5.16 7.86 -17.91
C GLY A 423 -5.13 8.26 -16.44
N ALA A 424 -5.69 9.42 -16.12
CA ALA A 424 -5.85 9.91 -14.76
C ALA A 424 -7.08 10.84 -14.68
N LEU A 425 -7.55 11.16 -13.48
CA LEU A 425 -8.57 12.18 -13.25
C LEU A 425 -8.05 13.55 -13.72
N ASP A 426 -8.97 14.33 -14.27
CA ASP A 426 -8.72 15.72 -14.65
C ASP A 426 -8.32 16.57 -13.43
N THR A 427 -7.38 17.50 -13.61
CA THR A 427 -6.88 18.38 -12.55
C THR A 427 -7.96 19.22 -11.88
N GLU A 428 -9.03 19.61 -12.62
CA GLU A 428 -10.17 20.31 -12.03
C GLU A 428 -10.93 19.41 -11.02
N ILE A 429 -11.08 18.11 -11.31
CA ILE A 429 -11.73 17.14 -10.41
C ILE A 429 -10.85 16.90 -9.17
N ARG A 430 -9.54 16.76 -9.37
CA ARG A 430 -8.59 16.60 -8.26
C ARG A 430 -8.63 17.81 -7.31
N ALA A 431 -8.62 19.03 -7.84
CA ALA A 431 -8.66 20.26 -7.07
C ALA A 431 -9.97 20.48 -6.28
N GLU A 432 -11.09 19.89 -6.71
CA GLU A 432 -12.37 19.92 -5.99
C GLU A 432 -12.51 18.77 -4.96
N SER A 433 -11.56 17.85 -4.90
CA SER A 433 -11.60 16.67 -4.04
C SER A 433 -10.97 16.97 -2.67
N ASP A 434 -11.69 16.68 -1.59
CA ASP A 434 -11.18 16.82 -0.22
C ASP A 434 -10.06 15.79 0.10
N THR A 435 -9.94 14.72 -0.73
CA THR A 435 -8.92 13.65 -0.59
C THR A 435 -7.76 13.79 -1.58
N GLY A 436 -7.68 14.90 -2.33
CA GLY A 436 -6.63 15.07 -3.35
C GLY A 436 -6.79 14.19 -4.60
N GLY A 437 -7.96 13.55 -4.80
CA GLY A 437 -8.29 12.79 -6.00
C GLY A 437 -8.46 11.28 -5.79
N HIS A 438 -8.62 10.81 -4.55
CA HIS A 438 -8.99 9.40 -4.34
C HIS A 438 -10.29 9.05 -5.06
N THR A 439 -10.50 7.78 -5.37
CA THR A 439 -11.75 7.29 -5.95
C THR A 439 -12.44 6.28 -5.06
N GLY A 440 -13.74 6.09 -5.27
CA GLY A 440 -14.52 5.09 -4.53
C GLY A 440 -14.48 3.71 -5.18
N GLU A 441 -13.45 3.39 -5.95
CA GLU A 441 -13.28 2.08 -6.55
C GLU A 441 -12.94 1.02 -5.49
N MET A 442 -13.30 -0.23 -5.78
CA MET A 442 -12.87 -1.36 -4.96
C MET A 442 -11.40 -1.66 -5.23
N VAL A 443 -10.68 -2.05 -4.19
CA VAL A 443 -9.26 -2.38 -4.27
C VAL A 443 -9.00 -3.87 -4.04
N PRO A 444 -7.88 -4.42 -4.52
CA PRO A 444 -7.59 -5.84 -4.41
C PRO A 444 -7.13 -6.23 -2.99
N VAL A 445 -7.37 -7.50 -2.67
CA VAL A 445 -6.82 -8.18 -1.50
C VAL A 445 -6.20 -9.49 -1.98
N PHE A 446 -4.97 -9.78 -1.56
CA PHE A 446 -4.29 -11.04 -1.80
C PHE A 446 -3.87 -11.65 -0.47
N ALA A 447 -3.83 -12.98 -0.39
CA ALA A 447 -3.40 -13.64 0.82
C ALA A 447 -2.65 -14.95 0.54
N ALA A 448 -1.72 -15.27 1.43
CA ALA A 448 -0.94 -16.50 1.41
C ALA A 448 -0.70 -17.03 2.84
N GLY A 449 -0.43 -18.32 2.96
CA GLY A 449 -0.10 -18.99 4.22
C GLY A 449 -1.32 -19.45 5.03
N ALA A 450 -1.12 -19.62 6.35
CA ALA A 450 -2.12 -20.17 7.26
C ALA A 450 -3.37 -19.30 7.34
N GLY A 451 -4.57 -19.86 7.09
CA GLY A 451 -5.84 -19.15 7.15
C GLY A 451 -6.12 -18.19 5.98
N SER A 452 -5.27 -18.18 4.92
CA SER A 452 -5.41 -17.27 3.78
C SER A 452 -6.70 -17.49 2.95
N ASP A 453 -7.35 -18.65 3.04
CA ASP A 453 -8.60 -18.96 2.35
C ASP A 453 -9.80 -18.10 2.81
N HIS A 454 -9.70 -17.44 3.96
CA HIS A 454 -10.67 -16.46 4.44
C HIS A 454 -10.73 -15.18 3.58
N PHE A 455 -9.65 -14.85 2.85
CA PHE A 455 -9.49 -13.59 2.09
C PHE A 455 -9.88 -13.73 0.62
N SER A 456 -11.02 -14.36 0.34
CA SER A 456 -11.50 -14.57 -1.03
C SER A 456 -12.89 -13.98 -1.24
N GLY A 457 -13.12 -13.40 -2.43
CA GLY A 457 -14.41 -12.87 -2.81
C GLY A 457 -14.55 -11.38 -2.55
N TYR A 458 -15.75 -10.92 -2.18
CA TYR A 458 -16.03 -9.52 -1.89
C TYR A 458 -16.19 -9.31 -0.39
N MET A 459 -15.55 -8.27 0.14
CA MET A 459 -15.59 -7.91 1.56
C MET A 459 -15.68 -6.38 1.72
N ASP A 460 -16.04 -5.92 2.88
CA ASP A 460 -15.86 -4.53 3.31
C ASP A 460 -14.49 -4.41 4.01
N ASN A 461 -13.84 -3.24 3.97
CA ASN A 461 -12.54 -3.10 4.65
C ASN A 461 -12.64 -3.29 6.19
N THR A 462 -13.82 -3.14 6.77
CA THR A 462 -14.08 -3.50 8.18
C THR A 462 -14.10 -5.01 8.45
N ASP A 463 -14.21 -5.85 7.42
CA ASP A 463 -14.19 -7.30 7.60
C ASP A 463 -12.76 -7.82 7.85
N ILE A 464 -11.70 -7.08 7.43
CA ILE A 464 -10.30 -7.51 7.44
C ILE A 464 -9.85 -7.95 8.85
N LYS A 465 -10.06 -7.11 9.87
CA LYS A 465 -9.74 -7.47 11.26
C LYS A 465 -10.43 -8.78 11.68
N GLY A 466 -11.74 -8.88 11.42
CA GLY A 466 -12.52 -10.06 11.78
C GLY A 466 -12.05 -11.33 11.07
N LEU A 467 -11.62 -11.23 9.80
CA LEU A 467 -11.06 -12.35 9.03
C LEU A 467 -9.70 -12.80 9.58
N ILE A 468 -8.85 -11.87 10.03
CA ILE A 468 -7.60 -12.18 10.74
C ILE A 468 -7.89 -12.91 12.04
N GLU A 469 -8.85 -12.42 12.85
CA GLU A 469 -9.28 -13.05 14.08
C GLU A 469 -9.88 -14.44 13.86
N GLU A 470 -10.68 -14.63 12.81
CA GLU A 470 -11.24 -15.94 12.43
C GLU A 470 -10.13 -16.91 12.00
N ALA A 471 -9.16 -16.47 11.22
CA ALA A 471 -8.00 -17.26 10.82
C ALA A 471 -7.13 -17.66 12.02
N SER A 472 -6.97 -16.76 13.01
CA SER A 472 -6.15 -16.96 14.22
C SER A 472 -6.89 -17.69 15.35
N SER A 473 -8.20 -17.96 15.20
CA SER A 473 -8.97 -18.72 16.21
C SER A 473 -8.89 -20.22 15.94
N GLU A 474 -8.61 -21.04 17.00
CA GLU A 474 -8.81 -22.47 16.90
C GLU A 474 -10.28 -22.76 16.52
N GLN A 475 -10.53 -23.33 15.35
CA GLN A 475 -11.86 -23.84 15.01
C GLN A 475 -12.20 -24.97 16.00
N THR A 476 -13.02 -24.67 17.00
CA THR A 476 -13.67 -25.71 17.80
C THR A 476 -14.60 -26.48 16.87
N ASN A 477 -14.08 -27.62 16.35
CA ASN A 477 -14.79 -28.52 15.45
C ASN A 477 -16.15 -28.93 16.08
N PRO A 478 -17.31 -28.44 15.62
CA PRO A 478 -18.61 -28.76 16.24
C PRO A 478 -19.05 -30.22 16.02
N GLY A 479 -18.18 -31.06 15.45
CA GLY A 479 -18.43 -32.46 15.10
C GLY A 479 -18.12 -33.49 16.16
N LYS A 480 -17.61 -33.15 17.35
CA LYS A 480 -17.30 -34.09 18.43
C LYS A 480 -18.23 -34.03 19.62
N GLU A 481 -19.48 -33.72 19.47
CA GLU A 481 -20.48 -33.95 20.51
C GLU A 481 -21.23 -35.27 20.32
N ASN A 482 -20.91 -36.20 21.26
CA ASN A 482 -21.82 -37.20 21.81
C ASN A 482 -22.21 -38.46 21.02
N GLY A 483 -21.29 -39.40 20.95
CA GLY A 483 -21.62 -40.81 21.02
C GLY A 483 -21.66 -41.35 22.44
N ARG A 484 -22.45 -40.84 23.38
CA ARG A 484 -22.81 -41.56 24.63
C ARG A 484 -24.09 -42.34 24.38
N GLY A 485 -23.92 -43.63 24.10
CA GLY A 485 -24.99 -44.60 24.01
C GLY A 485 -25.84 -44.61 25.27
N HIS A 486 -27.14 -44.50 25.10
CA HIS A 486 -28.11 -44.98 26.08
C HIS A 486 -28.15 -46.53 26.02
N GLY A 487 -27.47 -47.15 26.98
CA GLY A 487 -27.76 -48.53 27.32
C GLY A 487 -29.09 -48.65 28.03
N ASN A 488 -29.98 -49.41 27.47
CA ASN A 488 -31.20 -49.88 28.15
C ASN A 488 -30.86 -50.69 29.37
N ASN A 489 -31.53 -50.37 30.45
CA ASN A 489 -32.21 -51.38 31.33
C ASN A 489 -33.45 -50.74 31.92
#